data_b54e5a3a3f996da3414d581e885af6b1
#
_entry.id   b54e5a3a3f996da3414d581e885af6b1
#
_cell.length_a   1.000
_cell.length_b   1.000
_cell.length_c   1.000
_cell.angle_alpha   90.00
_cell.angle_beta   90.00
_cell.angle_gamma   90.00
#
_symmetry.space_group_name_H-M   'P 1'
#
loop_
_entity.id
_entity.type
_entity.pdbx_description
1 polymer ?
#
loop_
_entity_poly.entity_id
_entity_poly.type
_entity_poly.pdbx_seq_one_letter_code
_entity_poly.pdbx_strand_id
1 'polypeptide(L)'
;GVKLCRNCYYEKERPSRGNKDLQAQQRKEYKQQYFQRNKEKIIQKRKDNPISSDKQFLYFIKSKYGVTENEYNEMLRERDYCCDICGEKQIENPKNKDKLCIDHCHTTNKIRGILCRNCNSAIGYFKDNIEVIKKSIKYLKKCQN
;
A
#
# COMPACT_ATOMS: atom_id res chain seq x y z
N GLY A 1 -21.30 26.08 -18.52
CA GLY A 1 -20.11 25.30 -18.83
C GLY A 1 -20.16 23.98 -18.12
N VAL A 2 -20.20 22.87 -18.87
CA VAL A 2 -20.21 21.51 -18.30
C VAL A 2 -18.86 21.27 -17.60
N LYS A 3 -18.86 21.05 -16.28
CA LYS A 3 -17.67 20.64 -15.52
C LYS A 3 -17.33 19.20 -15.90
N LEU A 4 -16.33 19.00 -16.75
CA LEU A 4 -15.82 17.68 -17.10
C LEU A 4 -15.22 17.01 -15.85
N CYS A 5 -15.51 15.72 -15.63
CA CYS A 5 -14.85 14.93 -14.59
C CYS A 5 -13.34 14.82 -14.90
N ARG A 6 -12.55 14.46 -13.89
CA ARG A 6 -11.07 14.35 -14.01
C ARG A 6 -10.64 13.45 -15.18
N ASN A 7 -11.35 12.34 -15.42
CA ASN A 7 -11.08 11.44 -16.55
C ASN A 7 -11.41 12.07 -17.91
N CYS A 8 -12.56 12.74 -18.03
CA CYS A 8 -12.97 13.39 -19.28
C CYS A 8 -12.08 14.58 -19.65
N TYR A 9 -11.54 15.30 -18.65
CA TYR A 9 -10.55 16.35 -18.88
C TYR A 9 -9.26 15.79 -19.47
N TYR A 10 -8.75 14.66 -18.93
CA TYR A 10 -7.56 13.99 -19.45
C TYR A 10 -7.77 13.36 -20.85
N GLU A 11 -9.00 13.00 -21.22
CA GLU A 11 -9.30 12.42 -22.53
C GLU A 11 -9.31 13.45 -23.67
N LYS A 12 -9.67 14.70 -23.42
CA LYS A 12 -9.69 15.76 -24.45
C LYS A 12 -8.30 16.20 -24.92
N GLU A 13 -7.27 16.04 -24.08
CA GLU A 13 -5.90 16.46 -24.37
C GLU A 13 -4.97 15.25 -24.64
N ARG A 14 -5.51 14.08 -24.98
CA ARG A 14 -4.68 12.89 -25.28
C ARG A 14 -3.87 13.12 -26.56
N PRO A 15 -2.53 12.92 -26.50
CA PRO A 15 -1.74 12.83 -27.72
C PRO A 15 -2.20 11.63 -28.57
N SER A 16 -2.19 11.79 -29.91
CA SER A 16 -2.60 10.79 -30.89
C SER A 16 -1.89 9.45 -30.71
N ARG A 17 -2.52 8.35 -31.17
CA ARG A 17 -2.03 6.96 -31.04
C ARG A 17 -0.71 6.75 -31.81
N GLY A 18 0.42 7.17 -31.23
CA GLY A 18 1.77 6.95 -31.69
C GLY A 18 2.52 5.94 -30.80
N ASN A 19 3.85 5.88 -30.93
CA ASN A 19 4.74 5.00 -30.15
C ASN A 19 4.39 5.02 -28.63
N LYS A 20 4.13 3.84 -28.05
CA LYS A 20 3.68 3.69 -26.65
C LYS A 20 4.63 4.31 -25.63
N ASP A 21 5.93 4.27 -25.87
CA ASP A 21 6.94 4.82 -24.97
C ASP A 21 6.95 6.35 -25.01
N LEU A 22 6.82 6.94 -26.21
CA LEU A 22 6.70 8.38 -26.38
C LEU A 22 5.43 8.92 -25.70
N GLN A 23 4.31 8.19 -25.81
CA GLN A 23 3.06 8.54 -25.10
C GLN A 23 3.21 8.45 -23.58
N ALA A 24 3.92 7.46 -23.08
CA ALA A 24 4.17 7.30 -21.62
C ALA A 24 5.00 8.47 -21.10
N GLN A 25 6.02 8.89 -21.82
CA GLN A 25 6.86 10.04 -21.48
C GLN A 25 6.08 11.36 -21.52
N GLN A 26 5.34 11.61 -22.58
CA GLN A 26 4.47 12.79 -22.71
C GLN A 26 3.43 12.88 -21.60
N ARG A 27 2.81 11.74 -21.21
CA ARG A 27 1.89 11.68 -20.07
C ARG A 27 2.57 12.00 -18.74
N LYS A 28 3.81 11.57 -18.55
CA LYS A 28 4.61 11.86 -17.35
C LYS A 28 4.90 13.35 -17.25
N GLU A 29 5.38 13.94 -18.33
CA GLU A 29 5.68 15.38 -18.44
C GLU A 29 4.42 16.23 -18.23
N TYR A 30 3.32 15.89 -18.88
CA TYR A 30 2.04 16.56 -18.69
C TYR A 30 1.55 16.50 -17.25
N LYS A 31 1.62 15.32 -16.59
CA LYS A 31 1.25 15.18 -15.18
C LYS A 31 2.13 16.05 -14.28
N GLN A 32 3.42 16.11 -14.56
CA GLN A 32 4.37 16.93 -13.80
C GLN A 32 4.07 18.42 -13.96
N GLN A 33 3.87 18.89 -15.20
CA GLN A 33 3.51 20.29 -15.48
C GLN A 33 2.15 20.67 -14.87
N TYR A 34 1.14 19.78 -14.99
CA TYR A 34 -0.16 19.98 -14.36
C TYR A 34 -0.04 20.09 -12.84
N PHE A 35 0.76 19.21 -12.21
CA PHE A 35 0.99 19.25 -10.78
C PHE A 35 1.67 20.56 -10.36
N GLN A 36 2.70 21.00 -11.06
CA GLN A 36 3.40 22.26 -10.76
C GLN A 36 2.45 23.47 -10.89
N ARG A 37 1.69 23.55 -11.98
CA ARG A 37 0.72 24.65 -12.20
C ARG A 37 -0.41 24.70 -11.17
N ASN A 38 -0.80 23.54 -10.62
CA ASN A 38 -1.94 23.44 -9.70
C ASN A 38 -1.55 23.08 -8.27
N LYS A 39 -0.24 23.10 -7.95
CA LYS A 39 0.29 22.64 -6.66
C LYS A 39 -0.42 23.26 -5.45
N GLU A 40 -0.55 24.57 -5.45
CA GLU A 40 -1.18 25.31 -4.34
C GLU A 40 -2.65 24.96 -4.18
N LYS A 41 -3.40 24.93 -5.30
CA LYS A 41 -4.82 24.54 -5.31
C LYS A 41 -5.02 23.11 -4.82
N ILE A 42 -4.11 22.19 -5.21
CA ILE A 42 -4.15 20.78 -4.77
C ILE A 42 -3.87 20.68 -3.28
N ILE A 43 -2.85 21.41 -2.79
CA ILE A 43 -2.49 21.42 -1.37
C ILE A 43 -3.64 22.02 -0.55
N GLN A 44 -4.19 23.15 -0.97
CA GLN A 44 -5.32 23.77 -0.27
C GLN A 44 -6.52 22.84 -0.22
N LYS A 45 -6.92 22.24 -1.34
CA LYS A 45 -8.02 21.27 -1.40
C LYS A 45 -7.83 20.06 -0.48
N ARG A 46 -6.57 19.61 -0.27
CA ARG A 46 -6.26 18.53 0.68
C ARG A 46 -6.37 18.98 2.13
N LYS A 47 -6.04 20.25 2.42
CA LYS A 47 -6.23 20.83 3.75
C LYS A 47 -7.70 21.01 4.08
N ASP A 48 -8.49 21.50 3.11
CA ASP A 48 -9.92 21.76 3.29
C ASP A 48 -10.75 20.47 3.38
N ASN A 49 -10.30 19.40 2.73
CA ASN A 49 -10.94 18.08 2.72
C ASN A 49 -9.91 16.97 2.98
N PRO A 50 -9.44 16.81 4.24
CA PRO A 50 -8.52 15.75 4.57
C PRO A 50 -9.21 14.39 4.43
N ILE A 51 -8.65 13.52 3.59
CA ILE A 51 -9.08 12.12 3.55
C ILE A 51 -8.65 11.50 4.88
N SER A 52 -9.58 10.89 5.61
CA SER A 52 -9.25 10.21 6.87
C SER A 52 -8.14 9.18 6.66
N SER A 53 -7.34 8.96 7.70
CA SER A 53 -6.24 7.97 7.64
C SER A 53 -6.73 6.58 7.28
N ASP A 54 -7.94 6.22 7.71
CA ASP A 54 -8.56 4.92 7.39
C ASP A 54 -8.90 4.79 5.91
N LYS A 55 -9.51 5.82 5.33
CA LYS A 55 -9.76 5.85 3.88
C LYS A 55 -8.47 5.80 3.07
N GLN A 56 -7.39 6.45 3.55
CA GLN A 56 -6.09 6.36 2.89
C GLN A 56 -5.53 4.94 2.92
N PHE A 57 -5.63 4.27 4.08
CA PHE A 57 -5.20 2.88 4.22
C PHE A 57 -6.00 1.94 3.30
N LEU A 58 -7.33 2.05 3.29
CA LEU A 58 -8.21 1.25 2.43
C LEU A 58 -7.93 1.49 0.94
N TYR A 59 -7.68 2.72 0.55
CA TYR A 59 -7.24 3.06 -0.81
C TYR A 59 -5.90 2.40 -1.16
N PHE A 60 -4.96 2.40 -0.23
CA PHE A 60 -3.65 1.79 -0.41
C PHE A 60 -3.76 0.28 -0.61
N ILE A 61 -4.48 -0.44 0.27
CA ILE A 61 -4.63 -1.90 0.15
C ILE A 61 -5.36 -2.29 -1.14
N LYS A 62 -6.41 -1.56 -1.51
CA LYS A 62 -7.13 -1.78 -2.77
C LYS A 62 -6.23 -1.55 -3.99
N SER A 63 -5.47 -0.47 -3.99
CA SER A 63 -4.58 -0.12 -5.12
C SER A 63 -3.40 -1.07 -5.27
N LYS A 64 -2.82 -1.51 -4.14
CA LYS A 64 -1.60 -2.32 -4.15
C LYS A 64 -1.88 -3.82 -4.27
N TYR A 65 -2.93 -4.31 -3.59
CA TYR A 65 -3.21 -5.74 -3.45
C TYR A 65 -4.51 -6.17 -4.12
N GLY A 66 -5.34 -5.23 -4.59
CA GLY A 66 -6.67 -5.52 -5.11
C GLY A 66 -7.70 -5.86 -4.03
N VAL A 67 -7.33 -5.80 -2.75
CA VAL A 67 -8.16 -6.20 -1.62
C VAL A 67 -9.14 -5.09 -1.26
N THR A 68 -10.41 -5.42 -1.20
CA THR A 68 -11.49 -4.54 -0.75
C THR A 68 -11.51 -4.43 0.79
N GLU A 69 -12.25 -3.46 1.30
CA GLU A 69 -12.46 -3.30 2.74
C GLU A 69 -13.10 -4.54 3.39
N ASN A 70 -14.10 -5.13 2.71
CA ASN A 70 -14.78 -6.33 3.21
C ASN A 70 -13.83 -7.53 3.29
N GLU A 71 -13.07 -7.79 2.24
CA GLU A 71 -12.08 -8.86 2.21
C GLU A 71 -11.00 -8.66 3.29
N TYR A 72 -10.51 -7.43 3.48
CA TYR A 72 -9.57 -7.14 4.55
C TYR A 72 -10.17 -7.41 5.95
N ASN A 73 -11.41 -7.01 6.17
CA ASN A 73 -12.11 -7.25 7.43
C ASN A 73 -12.39 -8.75 7.65
N GLU A 74 -12.65 -9.52 6.60
CA GLU A 74 -12.74 -10.99 6.68
C GLU A 74 -11.41 -11.62 7.07
N MET A 75 -10.33 -11.23 6.41
CA MET A 75 -8.98 -11.69 6.76
C MET A 75 -8.61 -11.41 8.22
N LEU A 76 -9.04 -10.27 8.78
CA LEU A 76 -8.85 -9.95 10.20
C LEU A 76 -9.68 -10.86 11.11
N ARG A 77 -10.96 -11.09 10.78
CA ARG A 77 -11.86 -11.94 11.57
C ARG A 77 -11.41 -13.40 11.61
N GLU A 78 -11.02 -13.95 10.47
CA GLU A 78 -10.49 -15.33 10.37
C GLU A 78 -9.29 -15.58 11.27
N ARG A 79 -8.55 -14.54 11.66
CA ARG A 79 -7.35 -14.59 12.48
C ARG A 79 -7.56 -14.03 13.89
N ASP A 80 -8.80 -13.83 14.27
CA ASP A 80 -9.16 -13.19 15.54
C ASP A 80 -8.39 -11.87 15.79
N TYR A 81 -8.15 -11.10 14.70
CA TYR A 81 -7.39 -9.85 14.71
C TYR A 81 -5.95 -10.01 15.21
N CYS A 82 -5.33 -11.16 15.01
CA CYS A 82 -3.97 -11.47 15.44
C CYS A 82 -2.98 -11.52 14.27
N CYS A 83 -1.72 -11.22 14.58
CA CYS A 83 -0.61 -11.38 13.65
C CYS A 83 -0.32 -12.87 13.40
N ASP A 84 -0.22 -13.29 12.14
CA ASP A 84 0.05 -14.70 11.75
C ASP A 84 1.41 -15.24 12.25
N ILE A 85 2.34 -14.38 12.73
CA ILE A 85 3.66 -14.80 13.21
C ILE A 85 3.75 -14.75 14.73
N CYS A 86 3.52 -13.58 15.35
CA CYS A 86 3.72 -13.43 16.79
C CYS A 86 2.44 -13.62 17.62
N GLY A 87 1.28 -13.74 16.97
CA GLY A 87 0.00 -13.83 17.65
C GLY A 87 -0.45 -12.56 18.35
N GLU A 88 0.30 -11.45 18.23
CA GLU A 88 -0.08 -10.18 18.86
C GLU A 88 -1.39 -9.66 18.27
N LYS A 89 -2.33 -9.35 19.16
CA LYS A 89 -3.66 -8.88 18.76
C LYS A 89 -3.62 -7.40 18.41
N GLN A 90 -4.30 -7.03 17.33
CA GLN A 90 -4.51 -5.64 16.96
C GLN A 90 -5.30 -4.92 18.06
N ILE A 91 -4.82 -3.75 18.47
CA ILE A 91 -5.55 -2.90 19.44
C ILE A 91 -6.88 -2.43 18.87
N GLU A 92 -7.83 -2.10 19.75
CA GLU A 92 -9.08 -1.49 19.34
C GLU A 92 -8.83 -0.10 18.75
N ASN A 93 -9.61 0.25 17.71
CA ASN A 93 -9.48 1.54 17.00
C ASN A 93 -8.03 1.90 16.60
N PRO A 94 -7.33 1.02 15.89
CA PRO A 94 -5.92 1.20 15.59
C PRO A 94 -5.71 2.42 14.68
N LYS A 95 -4.70 3.22 14.97
CA LYS A 95 -4.17 4.19 13.99
C LYS A 95 -3.55 3.43 12.83
N ASN A 96 -3.36 4.08 11.67
CA ASN A 96 -2.77 3.40 10.50
C ASN A 96 -1.45 2.67 10.78
N LYS A 97 -0.62 3.20 11.69
CA LYS A 97 0.65 2.57 12.09
C LYS A 97 0.47 1.30 12.92
N ASP A 98 -0.68 1.13 13.56
CA ASP A 98 -0.99 0.03 14.49
C ASP A 98 -1.88 -1.03 13.82
N LYS A 99 -2.33 -0.78 12.57
CA LYS A 99 -3.11 -1.74 11.78
C LYS A 99 -2.24 -2.89 11.34
N LEU A 100 -2.83 -4.08 11.32
CA LEU A 100 -2.20 -5.24 10.72
C LEU A 100 -2.01 -5.02 9.22
N CYS A 101 -0.85 -5.41 8.72
CA CYS A 101 -0.43 -5.22 7.33
C CYS A 101 -0.73 -6.48 6.52
N ILE A 102 -1.21 -6.32 5.29
CA ILE A 102 -1.25 -7.42 4.33
C ILE A 102 0.19 -7.75 3.93
N ASP A 103 0.60 -8.99 4.15
CA ASP A 103 1.87 -9.53 3.69
C ASP A 103 1.71 -10.29 2.38
N HIS A 104 2.70 -10.20 1.51
CA HIS A 104 2.67 -10.82 0.18
C HIS A 104 4.05 -11.28 -0.26
N CYS A 105 4.08 -12.28 -1.10
CA CYS A 105 5.30 -12.77 -1.73
C CYS A 105 5.82 -11.75 -2.75
N HIS A 106 7.04 -11.26 -2.58
CA HIS A 106 7.63 -10.26 -3.48
C HIS A 106 7.92 -10.79 -4.90
N THR A 107 7.98 -12.12 -5.08
CA THR A 107 8.20 -12.76 -6.38
C THR A 107 6.89 -12.99 -7.14
N THR A 108 5.84 -13.46 -6.43
CA THR A 108 4.58 -13.88 -7.06
C THR A 108 3.43 -12.91 -6.85
N ASN A 109 3.61 -11.89 -6.00
CA ASN A 109 2.59 -10.96 -5.51
C ASN A 109 1.38 -11.62 -4.82
N LYS A 110 1.45 -12.92 -4.52
CA LYS A 110 0.38 -13.61 -3.78
C LYS A 110 0.36 -13.17 -2.33
N ILE A 111 -0.81 -12.88 -1.80
CA ILE A 111 -1.02 -12.58 -0.39
C ILE A 111 -0.70 -13.84 0.42
N ARG A 112 0.11 -13.68 1.47
CA ARG A 112 0.52 -14.75 2.39
C ARG A 112 -0.32 -14.75 3.67
N GLY A 113 -0.65 -13.55 4.16
CA GLY A 113 -1.40 -13.41 5.39
C GLY A 113 -1.43 -11.97 5.91
N ILE A 114 -1.67 -11.82 7.21
CA ILE A 114 -1.73 -10.53 7.89
C ILE A 114 -0.71 -10.51 9.04
N LEU A 115 0.11 -9.49 9.07
CA LEU A 115 1.19 -9.34 10.03
C LEU A 115 1.13 -8.00 10.76
N CYS A 116 1.57 -7.96 12.00
CA CYS A 116 1.90 -6.70 12.63
C CYS A 116 3.10 -6.04 11.91
N ARG A 117 3.25 -4.73 12.06
CA ARG A 117 4.32 -3.98 11.41
C ARG A 117 5.71 -4.54 11.71
N ASN A 118 5.96 -4.96 12.96
CA ASN A 118 7.25 -5.48 13.39
C ASN A 118 7.59 -6.79 12.66
N CYS A 119 6.67 -7.74 12.64
CA CYS A 119 6.87 -9.01 11.93
C CYS A 119 7.02 -8.82 10.43
N ASN A 120 6.18 -7.97 9.82
CA ASN A 120 6.29 -7.65 8.39
C ASN A 120 7.64 -7.02 8.04
N SER A 121 8.12 -6.08 8.86
CA SER A 121 9.45 -5.47 8.67
C SER A 121 10.58 -6.46 8.88
N ALA A 122 10.49 -7.34 9.89
CA ALA A 122 11.51 -8.35 10.18
C ALA A 122 11.72 -9.30 8.99
N ILE A 123 10.63 -9.82 8.40
CA ILE A 123 10.71 -10.66 7.19
C ILE A 123 11.32 -9.87 6.03
N GLY A 124 10.90 -8.61 5.84
CA GLY A 124 11.44 -7.74 4.80
C GLY A 124 12.95 -7.49 4.95
N TYR A 125 13.46 -7.30 6.16
CA TYR A 125 14.91 -7.18 6.42
C TYR A 125 15.67 -8.46 6.07
N PHE A 126 15.07 -9.62 6.27
CA PHE A 126 15.64 -10.90 5.83
C PHE A 126 15.45 -11.17 4.33
N LYS A 127 14.84 -10.24 3.57
CA LYS A 127 14.57 -10.36 2.12
C LYS A 127 13.82 -11.66 1.77
N ASP A 128 12.88 -12.07 2.60
CA ASP A 128 12.15 -13.34 2.49
C ASP A 128 13.06 -14.59 2.39
N ASN A 129 14.31 -14.49 2.83
CA ASN A 129 15.30 -15.57 2.71
C ASN A 129 15.19 -16.53 3.89
N ILE A 130 14.57 -17.68 3.63
CA ILE A 130 14.33 -18.73 4.63
C ILE A 130 15.64 -19.21 5.26
N GLU A 131 16.73 -19.34 4.50
CA GLU A 131 18.01 -19.82 5.03
C GLU A 131 18.66 -18.81 5.98
N VAL A 132 18.50 -17.50 5.69
CA VAL A 132 18.97 -16.45 6.62
C VAL A 132 18.15 -16.49 7.91
N ILE A 133 16.83 -16.67 7.82
CA ILE A 133 15.95 -16.77 8.99
C ILE A 133 16.34 -18.00 9.85
N LYS A 134 16.57 -19.16 9.24
CA LYS A 134 17.06 -20.37 9.95
C LYS A 134 18.39 -20.12 10.65
N LYS A 135 19.34 -19.44 9.99
CA LYS A 135 20.62 -19.07 10.61
C LYS A 135 20.44 -18.12 11.78
N SER A 136 19.50 -17.19 11.72
CA SER A 136 19.18 -16.27 12.80
C SER A 136 18.62 -17.00 14.02
N ILE A 137 17.74 -17.99 13.82
CA ILE A 137 17.24 -18.87 14.89
C ILE A 137 18.41 -19.60 15.56
N LYS A 138 19.32 -20.20 14.76
CA LYS A 138 20.50 -20.91 15.30
C LYS A 138 21.44 -19.97 16.07
N TYR A 139 21.58 -18.74 15.60
CA TYR A 139 22.37 -17.70 16.26
C TYR A 139 21.80 -17.37 17.64
N LEU A 140 20.48 -17.10 17.74
CA LEU A 140 19.82 -16.76 19.00
C LEU A 140 19.89 -17.89 20.02
N LYS A 141 19.82 -19.15 19.59
CA LYS A 141 19.91 -20.32 20.48
C LYS A 141 21.27 -20.47 21.16
N LYS A 142 22.33 -19.81 20.70
CA LYS A 142 23.65 -19.89 21.33
C LYS A 142 23.71 -19.32 22.75
N CYS A 143 22.81 -18.44 23.11
CA CYS A 143 22.77 -17.77 24.42
C CYS A 143 21.60 -18.26 25.30
N GLN A 144 20.87 -19.29 24.87
CA GLN A 144 19.70 -19.83 25.59
C GLN A 144 20.01 -21.16 26.32
N ASN A 145 21.28 -21.57 26.39
CA ASN A 145 21.74 -22.74 27.13
C ASN A 145 22.32 -22.31 28.49
#